data_327e21f794aa4f99981347405933f97c
#
_entry.id   327e21f794aa4f99981347405933f97c
#
_cell.length_a   1.000
_cell.length_b   1.000
_cell.length_c   1.000
_cell.angle_alpha   90.00
_cell.angle_beta   90.00
_cell.angle_gamma   90.00
#
_symmetry.space_group_name_H-M   'P 1'
#
loop_
_entity.id
_entity.type
_entity.pdbx_description
1 polymer ?
#
loop_
_entity_poly.entity_id
_entity_poly.type
_entity_poly.pdbx_seq_one_letter_code
_entity_poly.pdbx_strand_id
1 'polypeptide(L)'
;WQAGFALLIALVINTIWEIRTVKEDVKGNNENDPTNNVRALPSNYFNAAIKILSGIFLLTLGANLLVNGASNIATFLGVSEAIIGLTIVSAGTSLPELITSLIASLRGRTDLAIGNVVGSSLLNQLFVLGSCAFLSGSKGLQVEEILIRKDFPIMVISTLACMPIFWTKGIISRGEGGVLLGLYLLYLADKVIPLTLPSLHSVFKEVVILAITVSTI
;
A
#
# COMPACT_ATOMS: atom_id res chain seq x y z
N TRP A 1 14.21 -20.21 -0.50
CA TRP A 1 12.92 -20.87 -0.26
C TRP A 1 12.53 -20.88 1.21
N GLN A 2 13.49 -21.02 2.16
CA GLN A 2 13.20 -21.01 3.60
C GLN A 2 12.56 -19.67 4.04
N ALA A 3 13.12 -18.56 3.58
CA ALA A 3 12.55 -17.23 3.88
C ALA A 3 11.13 -17.06 3.29
N GLY A 4 10.90 -17.53 2.06
CA GLY A 4 9.57 -17.50 1.44
C GLY A 4 8.55 -18.33 2.21
N PHE A 5 8.94 -19.52 2.65
CA PHE A 5 8.10 -20.38 3.49
C PHE A 5 7.77 -19.72 4.84
N ALA A 6 8.76 -19.08 5.47
CA ALA A 6 8.55 -18.35 6.72
C ALA A 6 7.56 -17.19 6.56
N LEU A 7 7.62 -16.43 5.46
CA LEU A 7 6.67 -15.37 5.15
C LEU A 7 5.25 -15.89 4.93
N LEU A 8 5.09 -17.03 4.25
CA LEU A 8 3.79 -17.67 4.06
C LEU A 8 3.21 -18.18 5.39
N ILE A 9 4.04 -18.73 6.28
CA ILE A 9 3.60 -19.10 7.65
C ILE A 9 3.17 -17.86 8.42
N ALA A 10 3.94 -16.77 8.36
CA ALA A 10 3.59 -15.52 9.02
C ALA A 10 2.23 -14.96 8.53
N LEU A 11 1.94 -15.07 7.23
CA LEU A 11 0.63 -14.72 6.67
C LEU A 11 -0.50 -15.55 7.30
N VAL A 12 -0.34 -16.86 7.37
CA VAL A 12 -1.35 -17.76 7.96
C VAL A 12 -1.56 -17.42 9.44
N ILE A 13 -0.49 -17.20 10.19
CA ILE A 13 -0.58 -16.81 11.61
C ILE A 13 -1.32 -15.48 11.75
N ASN A 14 -0.96 -14.46 10.96
CA ASN A 14 -1.63 -13.16 10.98
C ASN A 14 -3.12 -13.29 10.67
N THR A 15 -3.48 -14.03 9.62
CA THR A 15 -4.88 -14.25 9.24
C THR A 15 -5.68 -14.95 10.34
N ILE A 16 -5.10 -15.98 10.97
CA ILE A 16 -5.75 -16.68 12.09
C ILE A 16 -5.93 -15.74 13.29
N TRP A 17 -4.93 -14.91 13.57
CA TRP A 17 -4.98 -13.95 14.68
C TRP A 17 -6.07 -12.90 14.43
N GLU A 18 -6.15 -12.30 13.25
CA GLU A 18 -7.20 -11.36 12.87
C GLU A 18 -8.60 -11.96 12.99
N ILE A 19 -8.81 -13.19 12.47
CA ILE A 19 -10.11 -13.87 12.58
C ILE A 19 -10.51 -14.10 14.04
N ARG A 20 -9.55 -14.41 14.92
CA ARG A 20 -9.84 -14.61 16.36
C ARG A 20 -10.20 -13.29 17.03
N THR A 21 -9.44 -12.22 16.79
CA THR A 21 -9.68 -10.90 17.36
C THR A 21 -11.06 -10.38 16.97
N VAL A 22 -11.43 -10.46 15.69
CA VAL A 22 -12.76 -10.06 15.22
C VAL A 22 -13.88 -10.87 15.88
N LYS A 23 -13.67 -12.17 16.10
CA LYS A 23 -14.67 -13.01 16.79
C LYS A 23 -14.86 -12.63 18.26
N GLU A 24 -13.77 -12.24 18.95
CA GLU A 24 -13.84 -11.80 20.35
C GLU A 24 -14.54 -10.44 20.46
N ASP A 25 -14.24 -9.48 19.56
CA ASP A 25 -14.91 -8.18 19.51
C ASP A 25 -16.40 -8.30 19.23
N VAL A 26 -16.82 -9.18 18.32
CA VAL A 26 -18.22 -9.45 18.02
C VAL A 26 -18.92 -10.09 19.21
N LYS A 27 -18.24 -10.94 19.97
CA LYS A 27 -18.80 -11.60 21.15
C LYS A 27 -18.95 -10.64 22.33
N GLY A 28 -17.97 -9.76 22.56
CA GLY A 28 -18.02 -8.76 23.63
C GLY A 28 -19.07 -7.67 23.40
N ASN A 29 -19.29 -7.26 22.14
CA ASN A 29 -20.31 -6.26 21.80
C ASN A 29 -21.76 -6.81 21.87
N ASN A 30 -21.96 -8.10 21.69
CA ASN A 30 -23.29 -8.69 21.75
C ASN A 30 -23.85 -8.82 23.19
N GLU A 31 -22.99 -8.72 24.21
CA GLU A 31 -23.45 -8.79 25.62
C GLU A 31 -23.93 -7.46 26.19
N ASN A 32 -23.60 -6.31 25.59
CA ASN A 32 -23.80 -5.00 26.19
C ASN A 32 -24.73 -4.03 25.44
N ASP A 33 -25.26 -4.38 24.27
CA ASP A 33 -26.11 -3.46 23.51
C ASP A 33 -27.30 -4.15 22.81
N PRO A 34 -28.50 -4.09 23.42
CA PRO A 34 -29.72 -4.65 22.82
C PRO A 34 -30.21 -3.88 21.57
N THR A 35 -29.61 -2.76 21.24
CA THR A 35 -29.94 -1.98 20.04
C THR A 35 -29.02 -2.26 18.87
N ASN A 36 -28.01 -3.12 19.04
CA ASN A 36 -27.17 -3.57 17.93
C ASN A 36 -28.02 -4.43 16.98
N ASN A 37 -28.78 -3.73 16.14
CA ASN A 37 -29.28 -4.30 14.90
C ASN A 37 -28.07 -4.84 14.14
N VAL A 38 -27.75 -6.09 14.37
CA VAL A 38 -26.93 -6.89 13.46
C VAL A 38 -27.49 -6.57 12.08
N ARG A 39 -26.80 -5.73 11.31
CA ARG A 39 -27.22 -5.38 9.95
C ARG A 39 -27.49 -6.71 9.29
N ALA A 40 -28.78 -6.97 9.03
CA ALA A 40 -29.23 -8.23 8.48
C ALA A 40 -28.31 -8.55 7.30
N LEU A 41 -27.65 -9.69 7.40
CA LEU A 41 -26.84 -10.22 6.30
C LEU A 41 -27.74 -10.14 5.06
N PRO A 42 -27.22 -9.65 3.92
CA PRO A 42 -28.06 -9.46 2.74
C PRO A 42 -28.76 -10.77 2.45
N SER A 43 -30.09 -10.75 2.37
CA SER A 43 -30.93 -11.94 2.16
C SER A 43 -30.62 -12.72 0.87
N ASN A 44 -29.71 -12.15 0.06
CA ASN A 44 -29.30 -12.70 -1.22
C ASN A 44 -27.77 -12.61 -1.37
N TYR A 45 -27.05 -13.55 -0.72
CA TYR A 45 -25.58 -13.65 -0.79
C TYR A 45 -25.06 -13.73 -2.22
N PHE A 46 -25.80 -14.35 -3.13
CA PHE A 46 -25.43 -14.46 -4.52
C PHE A 46 -25.35 -13.09 -5.20
N ASN A 47 -26.36 -12.25 -5.01
CA ASN A 47 -26.37 -10.89 -5.56
C ASN A 47 -25.27 -9.99 -4.93
N ALA A 48 -25.00 -10.19 -3.64
CA ALA A 48 -23.90 -9.47 -2.98
C ALA A 48 -22.54 -9.90 -3.54
N ALA A 49 -22.32 -11.20 -3.73
CA ALA A 49 -21.10 -11.73 -4.34
C ALA A 49 -20.91 -11.23 -5.78
N ILE A 50 -21.95 -11.23 -6.60
CA ILE A 50 -21.87 -10.70 -7.97
C ILE A 50 -21.49 -9.22 -7.95
N LYS A 51 -22.09 -8.40 -7.08
CA LYS A 51 -21.75 -6.97 -6.97
C LYS A 51 -20.31 -6.75 -6.55
N ILE A 52 -19.80 -7.54 -5.62
CA ILE A 52 -18.40 -7.46 -5.18
C ILE A 52 -17.46 -7.87 -6.32
N LEU A 53 -17.68 -9.02 -6.94
CA LEU A 53 -16.85 -9.53 -8.02
C LEU A 53 -16.86 -8.60 -9.23
N SER A 54 -18.04 -8.11 -9.64
CA SER A 54 -18.14 -7.13 -10.73
C SER A 54 -17.46 -5.82 -10.39
N GLY A 55 -17.54 -5.34 -9.15
CA GLY A 55 -16.84 -4.15 -8.69
C GLY A 55 -15.32 -4.29 -8.76
N ILE A 56 -14.79 -5.40 -8.27
CA ILE A 56 -13.35 -5.72 -8.34
C ILE A 56 -12.91 -5.81 -9.81
N PHE A 57 -13.65 -6.52 -10.63
CA PHE A 57 -13.35 -6.65 -12.05
C PHE A 57 -13.31 -5.30 -12.77
N LEU A 58 -14.33 -4.48 -12.60
CA LEU A 58 -14.42 -3.15 -13.24
C LEU A 58 -13.32 -2.22 -12.74
N LEU A 59 -13.00 -2.27 -11.45
CA LEU A 59 -11.95 -1.44 -10.87
C LEU A 59 -10.56 -1.83 -11.42
N THR A 60 -10.28 -3.14 -11.49
CA THR A 60 -9.02 -3.65 -12.05
C THR A 60 -8.91 -3.35 -13.55
N LEU A 61 -10.00 -3.54 -14.29
CA LEU A 61 -10.06 -3.22 -15.72
C LEU A 61 -9.81 -1.72 -15.95
N GLY A 62 -10.47 -0.86 -15.17
CA GLY A 62 -10.30 0.59 -15.26
C GLY A 62 -8.88 1.03 -14.95
N ALA A 63 -8.27 0.48 -13.88
CA ALA A 63 -6.89 0.75 -13.54
C ALA A 63 -5.92 0.34 -14.66
N ASN A 64 -6.08 -0.86 -15.22
CA ASN A 64 -5.27 -1.33 -16.36
C ASN A 64 -5.42 -0.46 -17.61
N LEU A 65 -6.63 -0.07 -17.96
CA LEU A 65 -6.88 0.81 -19.11
C LEU A 65 -6.22 2.19 -18.91
N LEU A 66 -6.33 2.74 -17.68
CA LEU A 66 -5.71 4.03 -17.34
C LEU A 66 -4.18 3.94 -17.43
N VAL A 67 -3.57 2.92 -16.83
CA VAL A 67 -2.12 2.71 -16.85
C VAL A 67 -1.62 2.55 -18.28
N ASN A 68 -2.25 1.69 -19.07
CA ASN A 68 -1.85 1.47 -20.47
C ASN A 68 -2.01 2.75 -21.30
N GLY A 69 -3.12 3.46 -21.16
CA GLY A 69 -3.36 4.72 -21.85
C GLY A 69 -2.35 5.79 -21.49
N ALA A 70 -2.09 5.98 -20.17
CA ALA A 70 -1.12 6.94 -19.68
C ALA A 70 0.31 6.59 -20.11
N SER A 71 0.68 5.30 -20.06
CA SER A 71 2.00 4.82 -20.50
C SER A 71 2.21 5.06 -22.01
N ASN A 72 1.21 4.76 -22.83
CA ASN A 72 1.29 5.01 -24.28
C ASN A 72 1.46 6.50 -24.58
N ILE A 73 0.71 7.37 -23.93
CA ILE A 73 0.85 8.83 -24.06
C ILE A 73 2.25 9.28 -23.62
N ALA A 74 2.73 8.81 -22.48
CA ALA A 74 4.05 9.16 -21.98
C ALA A 74 5.17 8.70 -22.94
N THR A 75 5.07 7.49 -23.47
CA THR A 75 6.00 6.98 -24.49
C THR A 75 5.97 7.84 -25.76
N PHE A 76 4.78 8.22 -26.22
CA PHE A 76 4.63 9.12 -27.37
C PHE A 76 5.25 10.49 -27.12
N LEU A 77 5.23 10.99 -25.89
CA LEU A 77 5.88 12.24 -25.48
C LEU A 77 7.40 12.09 -25.24
N GLY A 78 7.96 10.91 -25.48
CA GLY A 78 9.40 10.65 -25.34
C GLY A 78 9.86 10.40 -23.92
N VAL A 79 8.94 10.10 -22.98
CA VAL A 79 9.31 9.72 -21.61
C VAL A 79 9.92 8.32 -21.62
N SER A 80 11.03 8.14 -20.92
CA SER A 80 11.73 6.86 -20.86
C SER A 80 10.88 5.78 -20.15
N GLU A 81 11.04 4.52 -20.59
CA GLU A 81 10.34 3.36 -20.00
C GLU A 81 10.62 3.23 -18.50
N ALA A 82 11.82 3.55 -18.06
CA ALA A 82 12.19 3.54 -16.63
C ALA A 82 11.35 4.51 -15.81
N ILE A 83 11.12 5.74 -16.32
CA ILE A 83 10.27 6.73 -15.63
C ILE A 83 8.81 6.28 -15.65
N ILE A 84 8.31 5.77 -16.78
CA ILE A 84 6.95 5.27 -16.91
C ILE A 84 6.70 4.14 -15.91
N GLY A 85 7.61 3.16 -15.84
CA GLY A 85 7.51 2.04 -14.90
C GLY A 85 7.54 2.50 -13.45
N LEU A 86 8.45 3.41 -13.11
CA LEU A 86 8.63 3.90 -11.74
C LEU A 86 7.46 4.76 -11.25
N THR A 87 6.80 5.48 -12.15
CA THR A 87 5.72 6.44 -11.80
C THR A 87 4.35 5.92 -12.17
N ILE A 88 4.05 5.84 -13.47
CA ILE A 88 2.70 5.52 -13.96
C ILE A 88 2.29 4.10 -13.62
N VAL A 89 3.16 3.12 -13.89
CA VAL A 89 2.85 1.72 -13.63
C VAL A 89 2.81 1.46 -12.12
N SER A 90 3.78 1.94 -11.37
CA SER A 90 3.85 1.77 -9.91
C SER A 90 2.63 2.39 -9.20
N ALA A 91 2.27 3.64 -9.52
CA ALA A 91 1.07 4.26 -8.97
C ALA A 91 -0.20 3.59 -9.45
N GLY A 92 -0.24 3.18 -10.71
CA GLY A 92 -1.41 2.59 -11.36
C GLY A 92 -1.79 1.23 -10.81
N THR A 93 -0.82 0.41 -10.43
CA THR A 93 -1.09 -0.89 -9.79
C THR A 93 -1.75 -0.73 -8.42
N SER A 94 -1.51 0.40 -7.73
CA SER A 94 -2.12 0.73 -6.44
C SER A 94 -3.41 1.57 -6.55
N LEU A 95 -3.88 1.88 -7.77
CA LEU A 95 -5.11 2.65 -7.97
C LEU A 95 -6.36 1.98 -7.37
N PRO A 96 -6.57 0.66 -7.51
CA PRO A 96 -7.69 -0.02 -6.89
C PRO A 96 -7.76 0.20 -5.38
N GLU A 97 -6.63 0.06 -4.68
CA GLU A 97 -6.51 0.27 -3.25
C GLU A 97 -6.74 1.74 -2.87
N LEU A 98 -6.18 2.65 -3.65
CA LEU A 98 -6.33 4.09 -3.42
C LEU A 98 -7.81 4.50 -3.53
N ILE A 99 -8.51 4.08 -4.60
CA ILE A 99 -9.91 4.43 -4.84
C ILE A 99 -10.82 3.82 -3.78
N THR A 100 -10.63 2.55 -3.42
CA THR A 100 -11.42 1.88 -2.39
C THR A 100 -11.23 2.52 -1.02
N SER A 101 -9.99 2.84 -0.64
CA SER A 101 -9.68 3.52 0.63
C SER A 101 -10.22 4.96 0.66
N LEU A 102 -10.11 5.69 -0.45
CA LEU A 102 -10.66 7.04 -0.57
C LEU A 102 -12.19 7.04 -0.42
N ILE A 103 -12.90 6.16 -1.13
CA ILE A 103 -14.35 6.04 -1.02
C ILE A 103 -14.78 5.61 0.37
N ALA A 104 -14.07 4.67 1.01
CA ALA A 104 -14.33 4.26 2.38
C ALA A 104 -14.18 5.45 3.35
N SER A 105 -13.09 6.21 3.23
CA SER A 105 -12.82 7.39 4.04
C SER A 105 -13.89 8.48 3.85
N LEU A 106 -14.26 8.79 2.60
CA LEU A 106 -15.31 9.77 2.28
C LEU A 106 -16.70 9.37 2.82
N ARG A 107 -16.94 8.06 3.01
CA ARG A 107 -18.15 7.53 3.64
C ARG A 107 -18.05 7.42 5.16
N GLY A 108 -17.01 7.97 5.79
CA GLY A 108 -16.78 7.90 7.24
C GLY A 108 -16.37 6.52 7.75
N ARG A 109 -15.98 5.59 6.86
CA ARG A 109 -15.52 4.24 7.21
C ARG A 109 -14.00 4.19 7.20
N THR A 110 -13.40 4.89 8.12
CA THR A 110 -11.93 5.02 8.22
C THR A 110 -11.27 3.71 8.59
N ASP A 111 -11.93 2.87 9.37
CA ASP A 111 -11.54 1.50 9.69
C ASP A 111 -11.31 0.64 8.44
N LEU A 112 -12.24 0.70 7.48
CA LEU A 112 -12.12 0.00 6.20
C LEU A 112 -11.01 0.59 5.34
N ALA A 113 -10.83 1.91 5.34
CA ALA A 113 -9.78 2.56 4.58
C ALA A 113 -8.39 2.14 5.07
N ILE A 114 -8.16 2.19 6.40
CA ILE A 114 -6.90 1.78 7.03
C ILE A 114 -6.67 0.27 6.82
N GLY A 115 -7.69 -0.55 7.08
CA GLY A 115 -7.61 -2.00 6.89
C GLY A 115 -7.24 -2.40 5.45
N ASN A 116 -7.78 -1.69 4.44
CA ASN A 116 -7.42 -1.93 3.03
C ASN A 116 -5.96 -1.60 2.75
N VAL A 117 -5.45 -0.45 3.22
CA VAL A 117 -4.06 -0.04 2.99
C VAL A 117 -3.07 -0.97 3.70
N VAL A 118 -3.32 -1.28 4.98
CA VAL A 118 -2.45 -2.17 5.76
C VAL A 118 -2.53 -3.61 5.22
N GLY A 119 -3.74 -4.08 4.95
CA GLY A 119 -3.97 -5.44 4.44
C GLY A 119 -3.33 -5.68 3.09
N SER A 120 -3.45 -4.75 2.14
CA SER A 120 -2.79 -4.87 0.83
C SER A 120 -1.26 -4.86 0.96
N SER A 121 -0.71 -4.02 1.83
CA SER A 121 0.73 -3.98 2.10
C SER A 121 1.23 -5.29 2.69
N LEU A 122 0.52 -5.87 3.67
CA LEU A 122 0.85 -7.16 4.26
C LEU A 122 0.74 -8.30 3.24
N LEU A 123 -0.31 -8.31 2.41
CA LEU A 123 -0.45 -9.31 1.34
C LEU A 123 0.70 -9.23 0.34
N ASN A 124 1.11 -8.04 -0.07
CA ASN A 124 2.24 -7.87 -0.98
C ASN A 124 3.55 -8.39 -0.36
N GLN A 125 3.79 -8.13 0.91
CA GLN A 125 5.03 -8.57 1.58
C GLN A 125 4.99 -10.06 1.95
N LEU A 126 3.91 -10.55 2.52
CA LEU A 126 3.85 -11.91 3.05
C LEU A 126 3.46 -12.93 1.98
N PHE A 127 2.47 -12.61 1.15
CA PHE A 127 1.98 -13.54 0.13
C PHE A 127 2.76 -13.41 -1.18
N VAL A 128 2.83 -12.24 -1.78
CA VAL A 128 3.47 -12.08 -3.11
C VAL A 128 4.96 -12.33 -3.00
N LEU A 129 5.67 -11.58 -2.14
CA LEU A 129 7.11 -11.76 -1.95
C LEU A 129 7.43 -13.15 -1.39
N GLY A 130 6.63 -13.63 -0.43
CA GLY A 130 6.76 -14.96 0.17
C GLY A 130 6.63 -16.08 -0.87
N SER A 131 5.62 -16.00 -1.74
CA SER A 131 5.40 -16.97 -2.82
C SER A 131 6.52 -16.93 -3.85
N CYS A 132 6.95 -15.75 -4.29
CA CYS A 132 8.07 -15.60 -5.21
C CYS A 132 9.36 -16.16 -4.62
N ALA A 133 9.67 -15.88 -3.36
CA ALA A 133 10.84 -16.38 -2.68
C ALA A 133 10.80 -17.91 -2.44
N PHE A 134 9.61 -18.47 -2.22
CA PHE A 134 9.41 -19.91 -2.09
C PHE A 134 9.61 -20.62 -3.43
N LEU A 135 8.98 -20.11 -4.50
CA LEU A 135 9.03 -20.68 -5.84
C LEU A 135 10.41 -20.57 -6.51
N SER A 136 11.21 -19.55 -6.15
CA SER A 136 12.58 -19.39 -6.65
C SER A 136 13.53 -20.51 -6.18
N GLY A 137 13.13 -21.28 -5.18
CA GLY A 137 13.88 -22.43 -4.69
C GLY A 137 15.27 -22.06 -4.16
N SER A 138 16.28 -22.89 -4.49
CA SER A 138 17.65 -22.67 -4.05
C SER A 138 18.38 -21.51 -4.76
N LYS A 139 17.88 -21.06 -5.91
CA LYS A 139 18.47 -19.93 -6.66
C LYS A 139 18.22 -18.59 -5.97
N GLY A 140 17.17 -18.51 -5.15
CA GLY A 140 16.75 -17.26 -4.50
C GLY A 140 16.19 -16.24 -5.48
N LEU A 141 15.67 -15.14 -4.94
CA LEU A 141 15.27 -13.98 -5.74
C LEU A 141 16.51 -13.15 -6.06
N GLN A 142 16.70 -12.86 -7.35
CA GLN A 142 17.71 -11.89 -7.77
C GLN A 142 17.14 -10.49 -7.57
N VAL A 143 17.71 -9.76 -6.61
CA VAL A 143 17.32 -8.40 -6.29
C VAL A 143 18.51 -7.49 -6.56
N GLU A 144 18.28 -6.39 -7.27
CA GLU A 144 19.30 -5.39 -7.52
C GLU A 144 19.83 -4.80 -6.20
N GLU A 145 21.14 -4.64 -6.10
CA GLU A 145 21.80 -4.16 -4.88
C GLU A 145 21.29 -2.76 -4.45
N ILE A 146 20.93 -1.93 -5.43
CA ILE A 146 20.38 -0.59 -5.16
C ILE A 146 19.05 -0.65 -4.42
N LEU A 147 18.18 -1.63 -4.71
CA LEU A 147 16.91 -1.84 -4.02
C LEU A 147 17.14 -2.25 -2.56
N ILE A 148 18.12 -3.12 -2.32
CA ILE A 148 18.45 -3.57 -0.95
C ILE A 148 19.05 -2.43 -0.13
N ARG A 149 19.95 -1.62 -0.73
CA ARG A 149 20.68 -0.59 0.00
C ARG A 149 19.90 0.72 0.19
N LYS A 150 19.01 1.07 -0.73
CA LYS A 150 18.26 2.34 -0.68
C LYS A 150 16.78 2.14 -0.41
N ASP A 151 16.09 1.35 -1.22
CA ASP A 151 14.63 1.30 -1.19
C ASP A 151 14.10 0.48 -0.01
N PHE A 152 14.77 -0.63 0.31
CA PHE A 152 14.39 -1.46 1.44
C PHE A 152 14.48 -0.72 2.79
N PRO A 153 15.57 -0.01 3.13
CA PRO A 153 15.61 0.82 4.34
C PRO A 153 14.52 1.89 4.39
N ILE A 154 14.25 2.56 3.26
CA ILE A 154 13.19 3.58 3.19
C ILE A 154 11.83 2.94 3.46
N MET A 155 11.54 1.78 2.86
CA MET A 155 10.31 1.03 3.10
C MET A 155 10.16 0.67 4.59
N VAL A 156 11.21 0.14 5.22
CA VAL A 156 11.19 -0.23 6.64
C VAL A 156 10.97 1.00 7.52
N ILE A 157 11.70 2.08 7.28
CA ILE A 157 11.57 3.33 8.05
C ILE A 157 10.17 3.92 7.89
N SER A 158 9.63 3.94 6.67
CA SER A 158 8.27 4.43 6.40
C SER A 158 7.21 3.59 7.13
N THR A 159 7.35 2.28 7.13
CA THR A 159 6.46 1.37 7.85
C THR A 159 6.53 1.60 9.36
N LEU A 160 7.75 1.72 9.91
CA LEU A 160 7.94 2.02 11.33
C LEU A 160 7.43 3.41 11.72
N ALA A 161 7.57 4.40 10.84
CA ALA A 161 7.03 5.75 11.08
C ALA A 161 5.50 5.78 11.10
N CYS A 162 4.83 4.86 10.43
CA CYS A 162 3.37 4.72 10.50
C CYS A 162 2.89 4.08 11.82
N MET A 163 3.73 3.29 12.50
CA MET A 163 3.32 2.59 13.74
C MET A 163 2.79 3.51 14.84
N PRO A 164 3.47 4.63 15.22
CA PRO A 164 2.96 5.54 16.24
C PRO A 164 1.61 6.15 15.86
N ILE A 165 1.37 6.40 14.57
CA ILE A 165 0.11 6.94 14.05
C ILE A 165 -1.05 5.99 14.35
N PHE A 166 -0.84 4.68 14.18
CA PHE A 166 -1.84 3.67 14.53
C PHE A 166 -2.02 3.51 16.05
N TRP A 167 -1.01 3.82 16.85
CA TRP A 167 -1.08 3.71 18.31
C TRP A 167 -1.80 4.88 18.98
N THR A 168 -1.71 6.08 18.42
CA THR A 168 -2.35 7.30 18.92
C THR A 168 -3.82 7.41 18.50
N LYS A 169 -4.72 6.58 18.99
CA LYS A 169 -6.17 6.56 18.79
C LYS A 169 -6.69 5.97 17.45
N GLY A 170 -5.85 5.39 16.60
CA GLY A 170 -6.28 4.79 15.32
C GLY A 170 -6.89 5.78 14.32
N ILE A 171 -6.57 7.07 14.45
CA ILE A 171 -7.06 8.13 13.57
C ILE A 171 -5.85 8.87 13.02
N ILE A 172 -5.73 8.94 11.70
CA ILE A 172 -4.74 9.75 11.00
C ILE A 172 -5.31 11.16 10.83
N SER A 173 -4.66 12.14 11.43
CA SER A 173 -5.02 13.54 11.25
C SER A 173 -4.67 14.03 9.83
N ARG A 174 -5.30 15.12 9.38
CA ARG A 174 -5.00 15.72 8.07
C ARG A 174 -3.54 16.18 7.96
N GLY A 175 -2.95 16.64 9.08
CA GLY A 175 -1.54 17.03 9.13
C GLY A 175 -0.60 15.86 8.94
N GLU A 176 -0.81 14.76 9.67
CA GLU A 176 -0.03 13.52 9.55
C GLU A 176 -0.16 12.93 8.13
N GLY A 177 -1.36 12.88 7.57
CA GLY A 177 -1.58 12.47 6.20
C GLY A 177 -0.84 13.36 5.18
N GLY A 178 -0.82 14.67 5.41
CA GLY A 178 -0.06 15.63 4.60
C GLY A 178 1.44 15.39 4.65
N VAL A 179 2.00 15.10 5.84
CA VAL A 179 3.42 14.75 6.01
C VAL A 179 3.75 13.45 5.28
N LEU A 180 2.95 12.40 5.45
CA LEU A 180 3.16 11.12 4.76
C LEU A 180 3.12 11.28 3.23
N LEU A 181 2.16 12.05 2.71
CA LEU A 181 2.08 12.35 1.28
C LEU A 181 3.30 13.15 0.82
N GLY A 182 3.74 14.15 1.59
CA GLY A 182 4.94 14.94 1.31
C GLY A 182 6.20 14.07 1.23
N LEU A 183 6.39 13.14 2.16
CA LEU A 183 7.50 12.18 2.16
C LEU A 183 7.46 11.28 0.92
N TYR A 184 6.27 10.81 0.53
CA TYR A 184 6.12 10.02 -0.70
C TYR A 184 6.51 10.82 -1.94
N LEU A 185 6.06 12.07 -2.05
CA LEU A 185 6.41 12.95 -3.17
C LEU A 185 7.91 13.26 -3.23
N LEU A 186 8.56 13.43 -2.07
CA LEU A 186 10.03 13.58 -1.99
C LEU A 186 10.75 12.32 -2.44
N TYR A 187 10.29 11.14 -2.01
CA TYR A 187 10.84 9.87 -2.48
C TYR A 187 10.69 9.72 -4.00
N LEU A 188 9.52 10.04 -4.55
CA LEU A 188 9.26 9.99 -5.98
C LEU A 188 10.17 10.97 -6.75
N ALA A 189 10.37 12.17 -6.22
CA ALA A 189 11.27 13.16 -6.79
C ALA A 189 12.73 12.67 -6.81
N ASP A 190 13.21 12.03 -5.73
CA ASP A 190 14.55 11.42 -5.68
C ASP A 190 14.77 10.35 -6.76
N LYS A 191 13.71 9.65 -7.16
CA LYS A 191 13.77 8.66 -8.24
C LYS A 191 13.68 9.26 -9.64
N VAL A 192 12.86 10.28 -9.83
CA VAL A 192 12.55 10.86 -11.16
C VAL A 192 13.60 11.92 -11.58
N ILE A 193 14.04 12.77 -10.65
CA ILE A 193 14.98 13.87 -10.95
C ILE A 193 16.28 13.39 -11.59
N PRO A 194 16.94 12.32 -11.12
CA PRO A 194 18.17 11.84 -11.77
C PRO A 194 18.00 11.41 -13.22
N LEU A 195 16.78 10.94 -13.56
CA LEU A 195 16.47 10.43 -14.90
C LEU A 195 16.02 11.53 -15.87
N THR A 196 15.41 12.61 -15.35
CA THR A 196 14.87 13.71 -16.16
C THR A 196 15.78 14.94 -16.18
N LEU A 197 16.35 15.29 -15.04
CA LEU A 197 17.13 16.52 -14.82
C LEU A 197 18.40 16.22 -13.99
N PRO A 198 19.40 15.52 -14.57
CA PRO A 198 20.60 15.11 -13.83
C PRO A 198 21.36 16.27 -13.18
N SER A 199 21.33 17.45 -13.79
CA SER A 199 21.98 18.67 -13.27
C SER A 199 21.33 19.21 -11.98
N LEU A 200 20.05 18.95 -11.76
CA LEU A 200 19.33 19.36 -10.54
C LEU A 200 19.44 18.35 -9.39
N HIS A 201 19.95 17.15 -9.67
CA HIS A 201 20.00 16.08 -8.66
C HIS A 201 20.91 16.41 -7.47
N SER A 202 22.07 17.06 -7.71
CA SER A 202 22.98 17.50 -6.65
C SER A 202 22.35 18.55 -5.76
N VAL A 203 21.71 19.56 -6.36
CA VAL A 203 21.02 20.64 -5.66
C VAL A 203 19.83 20.08 -4.85
N PHE A 204 19.06 19.16 -5.44
CA PHE A 204 17.93 18.50 -4.76
C PHE A 204 18.40 17.74 -3.51
N LYS A 205 19.49 16.98 -3.61
CA LYS A 205 20.08 16.28 -2.45
C LYS A 205 20.49 17.22 -1.34
N GLU A 206 21.19 18.31 -1.67
CA GLU A 206 21.62 19.30 -0.69
C GLU A 206 20.42 19.94 0.04
N VAL A 207 19.36 20.29 -0.70
CA VAL A 207 18.13 20.85 -0.13
C VAL A 207 17.43 19.84 0.79
N VAL A 208 17.33 18.58 0.39
CA VAL A 208 16.71 17.52 1.22
C VAL A 208 17.51 17.27 2.49
N ILE A 209 18.84 17.19 2.39
CA ILE A 209 19.74 17.02 3.54
C ILE A 209 19.60 18.22 4.49
N LEU A 210 19.60 19.43 3.96
CA LEU A 210 19.44 20.66 4.74
C LEU A 210 18.09 20.68 5.46
N ALA A 211 16.99 20.32 4.77
CA ALA A 211 15.64 20.28 5.35
C ALA A 211 15.55 19.26 6.50
N ILE A 212 16.15 18.08 6.35
CA ILE A 212 16.20 17.06 7.40
C ILE A 212 17.04 17.56 8.58
N THR A 213 18.19 18.17 8.33
CA THR A 213 19.08 18.67 9.38
C THR A 213 18.42 19.79 10.20
N VAL A 214 17.72 20.72 9.53
CA VAL A 214 16.97 21.80 10.19
C VAL A 214 15.78 21.29 11.00
N SER A 215 15.16 20.18 10.58
CA SER A 215 14.03 19.58 11.30
C SER A 215 14.44 18.79 12.54
N THR A 216 15.73 18.51 12.72
CA THR A 216 16.30 17.75 13.85
C THR A 216 16.94 18.64 14.93
N ILE A 217 16.98 19.96 14.73
CA ILE A 217 17.40 20.99 15.70
C ILE A 217 16.17 21.65 16.29
#